data_28cda7da05f4c0179e52b6f660cbc67e
#
_entry.id   28cda7da05f4c0179e52b6f660cbc67e
#
_cell.length_a   1.000
_cell.length_b   1.000
_cell.length_c   1.000
_cell.angle_alpha   90.00
_cell.angle_beta   90.00
_cell.angle_gamma   90.00
#
_symmetry.space_group_name_H-M   'P 1'
#
loop_
_entity.id
_entity.type
_entity.pdbx_description
1 polymer ?
#
loop_
_entity_poly.entity_id
_entity_poly.type
_entity_poly.pdbx_seq_one_letter_code
_entity_poly.pdbx_strand_id
1 'polypeptide(L)'
;SEKASLQPLPDSIYEMKYYSHVTVKETGEVYLSCDKHFYSVPYELIGRKASIIYTRSLVKVYVDNKSVAVIPRDRTPGKHTQIPEHLAPNVRAYLERSPEYYCDKAKHVSESLEKLFQSMFFNRATGVNYDVYYRSCEKMLSLQKNTEASLFDKACDVCRINQIYRGSGLEDVINAMSKTISDEAE
;
A
#
# COMPACT_ATOMS: atom_id res chain seq x y z
N SER A 1 -19.06 33.03 54.09
CA SER A 1 -18.99 31.58 53.84
C SER A 1 -18.92 31.30 52.32
N GLU A 2 -17.70 31.19 51.79
CA GLU A 2 -17.44 30.98 50.35
C GLU A 2 -17.77 29.56 49.86
N LYS A 3 -17.94 28.60 50.75
CA LYS A 3 -18.21 27.19 50.40
C LYS A 3 -19.53 26.94 49.66
N ALA A 4 -20.51 27.82 49.82
CA ALA A 4 -21.85 27.64 49.23
C ALA A 4 -21.91 28.06 47.75
N SER A 5 -20.87 28.73 47.21
CA SER A 5 -20.82 29.20 45.82
C SER A 5 -19.87 28.40 44.92
N LEU A 6 -19.19 27.39 45.47
CA LEU A 6 -18.31 26.53 44.70
C LEU A 6 -19.15 25.51 43.90
N GLN A 7 -18.99 25.54 42.60
CA GLN A 7 -19.54 24.50 41.72
C GLN A 7 -18.80 23.17 41.94
N PRO A 8 -19.49 22.02 41.83
CA PRO A 8 -18.82 20.72 41.89
C PRO A 8 -17.74 20.63 40.83
N LEU A 9 -16.64 19.96 41.17
CA LEU A 9 -15.57 19.69 40.23
C LEU A 9 -16.12 18.88 39.04
N PRO A 10 -15.68 19.17 37.78
CA PRO A 10 -16.05 18.36 36.63
C PRO A 10 -15.66 16.90 36.84
N ASP A 11 -16.52 15.96 36.45
CA ASP A 11 -16.27 14.53 36.51
C ASP A 11 -15.11 14.07 35.66
N SER A 12 -14.70 14.88 34.66
CA SER A 12 -13.58 14.62 33.79
C SER A 12 -12.33 15.40 34.19
N ILE A 13 -11.19 14.72 34.24
CA ILE A 13 -9.89 15.35 34.46
C ILE A 13 -9.62 16.36 33.33
N TYR A 14 -9.30 17.61 33.72
CA TYR A 14 -8.92 18.64 32.74
C TYR A 14 -7.66 18.21 32.02
N GLU A 15 -7.77 18.08 30.68
CA GLU A 15 -6.64 17.78 29.81
C GLU A 15 -6.18 19.04 29.07
N MET A 16 -4.93 19.42 29.27
CA MET A 16 -4.35 20.60 28.64
C MET A 16 -4.26 20.39 27.12
N LYS A 17 -4.81 21.33 26.35
CA LYS A 17 -4.83 21.30 24.89
C LYS A 17 -3.83 22.31 24.34
N TYR A 18 -3.06 21.88 23.37
CA TYR A 18 -2.11 22.70 22.62
C TYR A 18 -2.57 22.80 21.16
N TYR A 19 -2.19 23.90 20.51
CA TYR A 19 -2.62 24.21 19.15
C TYR A 19 -1.41 24.43 18.25
N SER A 20 -1.48 23.94 17.02
CA SER A 20 -0.50 24.20 15.98
C SER A 20 -1.20 24.35 14.64
N HIS A 21 -0.72 25.25 13.80
CA HIS A 21 -1.22 25.44 12.44
C HIS A 21 -0.17 24.96 11.45
N VAL A 22 -0.58 24.14 10.51
CA VAL A 22 0.31 23.49 9.54
C VAL A 22 -0.37 23.42 8.17
N THR A 23 0.40 23.11 7.14
CA THR A 23 -0.14 22.74 5.82
C THR A 23 0.05 21.26 5.61
N VAL A 24 -0.96 20.58 5.08
CA VAL A 24 -0.87 19.16 4.70
C VAL A 24 0.15 19.02 3.58
N LYS A 25 1.16 18.18 3.80
CA LYS A 25 2.24 17.94 2.84
C LYS A 25 1.73 17.14 1.64
N GLU A 26 2.51 17.11 0.56
CA GLU A 26 2.26 16.28 -0.64
C GLU A 26 2.23 14.78 -0.32
N THR A 27 2.87 14.38 0.78
CA THR A 27 2.82 13.01 1.29
C THR A 27 1.50 12.61 1.97
N GLY A 28 0.53 13.54 2.09
CA GLY A 28 -0.72 13.31 2.82
C GLY A 28 -0.54 13.33 4.33
N GLU A 29 0.43 14.07 4.84
CA GLU A 29 0.78 14.11 6.26
C GLU A 29 0.85 15.53 6.80
N VAL A 30 0.62 15.65 8.11
CA VAL A 30 0.89 16.86 8.88
C VAL A 30 2.06 16.64 9.85
N TYR A 31 2.89 17.65 10.02
CA TYR A 31 4.06 17.56 10.89
C TYR A 31 3.82 18.28 12.20
N LEU A 32 3.95 17.55 13.30
CA LEU A 32 3.89 18.11 14.65
C LEU A 32 5.30 18.38 15.17
N SER A 33 5.67 19.67 15.19
CA SER A 33 7.07 20.09 15.45
C SER A 33 7.56 19.76 16.85
N CYS A 34 6.69 19.79 17.88
CA CYS A 34 7.11 19.50 19.26
C CYS A 34 7.55 18.05 19.45
N ASP A 35 6.97 17.12 18.68
CA ASP A 35 7.32 15.69 18.74
C ASP A 35 8.24 15.27 17.59
N LYS A 36 8.46 16.17 16.61
CA LYS A 36 9.15 15.88 15.35
C LYS A 36 8.57 14.65 14.65
N HIS A 37 7.24 14.49 14.68
CA HIS A 37 6.51 13.32 14.20
C HIS A 37 5.52 13.70 13.10
N PHE A 38 5.25 12.74 12.20
CA PHE A 38 4.33 12.90 11.08
C PHE A 38 3.06 12.08 11.32
N TYR A 39 1.90 12.68 11.06
CA TYR A 39 0.59 12.03 11.16
C TYR A 39 -0.14 12.11 9.83
N SER A 40 -0.65 10.98 9.35
CA SER A 40 -1.40 10.93 8.10
C SER A 40 -2.77 11.59 8.25
N VAL A 41 -3.21 12.22 7.17
CA VAL A 41 -4.57 12.74 6.99
C VAL A 41 -5.09 12.29 5.64
N PRO A 42 -6.43 12.31 5.39
CA PRO A 42 -6.98 11.93 4.10
C PRO A 42 -6.27 12.61 2.93
N TYR A 43 -5.84 11.86 1.92
CA TYR A 43 -5.06 12.33 0.78
C TYR A 43 -5.74 13.47 0.00
N GLU A 44 -7.07 13.54 0.05
CA GLU A 44 -7.88 14.59 -0.59
C GLU A 44 -7.61 15.99 -0.04
N LEU A 45 -6.97 16.06 1.14
CA LEU A 45 -6.67 17.30 1.86
C LEU A 45 -5.26 17.84 1.61
N ILE A 46 -4.50 17.22 0.73
CA ILE A 46 -3.14 17.65 0.35
C ILE A 46 -3.14 19.14 -0.05
N GLY A 47 -2.19 19.90 0.48
CA GLY A 47 -2.03 21.35 0.23
C GLY A 47 -2.96 22.23 1.05
N ARG A 48 -3.95 21.68 1.77
CA ARG A 48 -4.84 22.48 2.62
C ARG A 48 -4.20 22.88 3.95
N LYS A 49 -4.67 24.00 4.51
CA LYS A 49 -4.29 24.43 5.86
C LYS A 49 -5.03 23.56 6.88
N ALA A 50 -4.31 23.06 7.87
CA ALA A 50 -4.82 22.25 8.94
C ALA A 50 -4.48 22.85 10.32
N SER A 51 -5.37 22.66 11.28
CA SER A 51 -5.13 22.98 12.69
C SER A 51 -4.98 21.65 13.46
N ILE A 52 -3.88 21.52 14.17
CA ILE A 52 -3.63 20.37 15.05
C ILE A 52 -3.96 20.81 16.47
N ILE A 53 -4.85 20.06 17.13
CA ILE A 53 -5.10 20.15 18.57
C ILE A 53 -4.53 18.90 19.20
N TYR A 54 -3.59 19.04 20.10
CA TYR A 54 -2.96 17.88 20.72
C TYR A 54 -2.95 17.99 22.23
N THR A 55 -3.06 16.84 22.87
CA THR A 55 -3.04 16.66 24.32
C THR A 55 -1.82 15.81 24.71
N ARG A 56 -1.81 15.28 25.91
CA ARG A 56 -0.76 14.35 26.35
C ARG A 56 -0.79 13.04 25.55
N SER A 57 -1.98 12.57 25.16
CA SER A 57 -2.22 11.22 24.62
C SER A 57 -2.78 11.20 23.21
N LEU A 58 -3.37 12.29 22.72
CA LEU A 58 -4.07 12.35 21.45
C LEU A 58 -3.62 13.53 20.59
N VAL A 59 -3.67 13.31 19.28
CA VAL A 59 -3.55 14.32 18.25
C VAL A 59 -4.81 14.34 17.41
N LYS A 60 -5.46 15.50 17.31
CA LYS A 60 -6.65 15.73 16.49
C LYS A 60 -6.32 16.72 15.39
N VAL A 61 -6.59 16.37 14.16
CA VAL A 61 -6.36 17.24 13.01
C VAL A 61 -7.70 17.75 12.49
N TYR A 62 -7.76 19.07 12.26
CA TYR A 62 -8.93 19.76 11.73
C TYR A 62 -8.56 20.48 10.42
N VAL A 63 -9.44 20.33 9.42
CA VAL A 63 -9.39 21.09 8.16
C VAL A 63 -10.77 21.70 7.97
N ASP A 64 -10.83 22.99 7.66
CA ASP A 64 -12.09 23.75 7.51
C ASP A 64 -13.06 23.52 8.71
N ASN A 65 -12.52 23.54 9.94
CA ASN A 65 -13.24 23.31 11.21
C ASN A 65 -13.87 21.92 11.36
N LYS A 66 -13.57 20.96 10.47
CA LYS A 66 -14.01 19.58 10.58
C LYS A 66 -12.86 18.71 11.10
N SER A 67 -13.15 17.84 12.07
CA SER A 67 -12.18 16.82 12.52
C SER A 67 -11.99 15.78 11.43
N VAL A 68 -10.76 15.67 10.90
CA VAL A 68 -10.42 14.77 9.80
C VAL A 68 -9.59 13.58 10.24
N ALA A 69 -8.90 13.69 11.39
CA ALA A 69 -8.16 12.60 11.98
C ALA A 69 -8.08 12.74 13.51
N VAL A 70 -8.20 11.62 14.22
CA VAL A 70 -7.97 11.49 15.66
C VAL A 70 -7.03 10.31 15.87
N ILE A 71 -5.81 10.59 16.31
CA ILE A 71 -4.71 9.62 16.31
C ILE A 71 -4.05 9.62 17.69
N PRO A 72 -3.70 8.46 18.26
CA PRO A 72 -2.86 8.39 19.44
C PRO A 72 -1.55 9.16 19.22
N ARG A 73 -1.15 9.96 20.22
CA ARG A 73 0.07 10.75 20.12
C ARG A 73 1.29 9.85 20.26
N ASP A 74 2.16 9.87 19.26
CA ASP A 74 3.49 9.26 19.29
C ASP A 74 4.54 10.39 19.35
N ARG A 75 5.49 10.26 20.28
CA ARG A 75 6.57 11.24 20.49
C ARG A 75 7.90 10.79 19.91
N THR A 76 7.90 9.73 19.12
CA THR A 76 9.13 9.21 18.50
C THR A 76 9.54 10.14 17.35
N PRO A 77 10.68 10.84 17.44
CA PRO A 77 11.11 11.77 16.41
C PRO A 77 11.40 11.07 15.07
N GLY A 78 11.02 11.71 13.98
CA GLY A 78 11.27 11.23 12.62
C GLY A 78 10.43 10.04 12.18
N LYS A 79 9.49 9.60 13.01
CA LYS A 79 8.54 8.52 12.68
C LYS A 79 7.25 9.04 12.06
N HIS A 80 6.56 8.15 11.37
CA HIS A 80 5.30 8.39 10.68
C HIS A 80 4.22 7.48 11.26
N THR A 81 3.09 8.06 11.69
CA THR A 81 1.88 7.30 12.04
C THR A 81 0.92 7.40 10.87
N GLN A 82 0.75 6.30 10.15
CA GLN A 82 -0.11 6.23 8.97
C GLN A 82 -1.37 5.42 9.27
N ILE A 83 -2.50 5.93 8.79
CA ILE A 83 -3.79 5.24 8.78
C ILE A 83 -4.03 4.81 7.32
N PRO A 84 -4.23 3.52 7.01
CA PRO A 84 -4.38 3.03 5.63
C PRO A 84 -5.51 3.72 4.84
N GLU A 85 -6.60 4.07 5.51
CA GLU A 85 -7.76 4.75 4.93
C GLU A 85 -7.45 6.17 4.46
N HIS A 86 -6.39 6.78 4.96
CA HIS A 86 -5.94 8.11 4.55
C HIS A 86 -5.16 8.10 3.23
N LEU A 87 -4.68 6.95 2.82
CA LEU A 87 -3.88 6.81 1.60
C LEU A 87 -4.77 6.83 0.36
N ALA A 88 -4.24 7.41 -0.72
CA ALA A 88 -4.91 7.33 -2.02
C ALA A 88 -5.12 5.86 -2.43
N PRO A 89 -6.25 5.52 -3.09
CA PRO A 89 -6.59 4.13 -3.42
C PRO A 89 -5.49 3.38 -4.17
N ASN A 90 -4.78 4.06 -5.08
CA ASN A 90 -3.64 3.50 -5.82
C ASN A 90 -2.44 3.20 -4.91
N VAL A 91 -2.17 4.05 -3.93
CA VAL A 91 -1.06 3.87 -2.97
C VAL A 91 -1.40 2.74 -2.01
N ARG A 92 -2.63 2.71 -1.49
CA ARG A 92 -3.12 1.63 -0.63
C ARG A 92 -3.07 0.29 -1.35
N ALA A 93 -3.60 0.21 -2.57
CA ALA A 93 -3.52 -0.98 -3.41
C ALA A 93 -2.07 -1.41 -3.72
N TYR A 94 -1.12 -0.45 -3.78
CA TYR A 94 0.29 -0.78 -3.91
C TYR A 94 0.88 -1.38 -2.64
N LEU A 95 0.53 -0.84 -1.46
CA LEU A 95 1.02 -1.34 -0.17
C LEU A 95 0.40 -2.68 0.26
N GLU A 96 -0.81 -2.97 -0.23
CA GLU A 96 -1.49 -4.24 -0.02
C GLU A 96 -0.93 -5.37 -0.91
N ARG A 97 0.00 -5.08 -1.82
CA ARG A 97 0.63 -6.09 -2.68
C ARG A 97 1.45 -7.06 -1.83
N SER A 98 1.10 -8.31 -1.94
CA SER A 98 1.80 -9.42 -1.30
C SER A 98 1.97 -10.58 -2.30
N PRO A 99 2.86 -11.54 -2.03
CA PRO A 99 2.92 -12.77 -2.82
C PRO A 99 1.58 -13.47 -2.96
N GLU A 100 0.81 -13.53 -1.86
CA GLU A 100 -0.52 -14.15 -1.82
C GLU A 100 -1.51 -13.43 -2.72
N TYR A 101 -1.52 -12.09 -2.69
CA TYR A 101 -2.36 -11.26 -3.58
C TYR A 101 -2.12 -11.57 -5.06
N TYR A 102 -0.85 -11.73 -5.47
CA TYR A 102 -0.54 -12.07 -6.86
C TYR A 102 -0.88 -13.52 -7.20
N CYS A 103 -0.69 -14.47 -6.30
CA CYS A 103 -1.11 -15.85 -6.49
C CYS A 103 -2.63 -15.95 -6.64
N ASP A 104 -3.40 -15.26 -5.82
CA ASP A 104 -4.86 -15.21 -5.93
C ASP A 104 -5.32 -14.59 -7.25
N LYS A 105 -4.69 -13.51 -7.69
CA LYS A 105 -4.95 -12.95 -9.03
C LYS A 105 -4.66 -13.95 -10.14
N ALA A 106 -3.51 -14.64 -10.09
CA ALA A 106 -3.10 -15.62 -11.09
C ALA A 106 -4.07 -16.78 -11.17
N LYS A 107 -4.57 -17.27 -10.04
CA LYS A 107 -5.57 -18.34 -9.94
C LYS A 107 -6.84 -18.05 -10.73
N HIS A 108 -7.30 -16.79 -10.74
CA HIS A 108 -8.48 -16.37 -11.52
C HIS A 108 -8.20 -16.25 -13.03
N VAL A 109 -6.94 -16.29 -13.42
CA VAL A 109 -6.51 -16.15 -14.81
C VAL A 109 -6.17 -17.51 -15.42
N SER A 110 -5.25 -18.24 -14.78
CA SER A 110 -4.73 -19.54 -15.27
C SER A 110 -4.04 -20.32 -14.15
N GLU A 111 -4.28 -21.61 -14.09
CA GLU A 111 -3.63 -22.52 -13.14
C GLU A 111 -2.10 -22.59 -13.38
N SER A 112 -1.65 -22.54 -14.62
CA SER A 112 -0.22 -22.52 -14.99
C SER A 112 0.46 -21.25 -14.51
N LEU A 113 -0.21 -20.10 -14.61
CA LEU A 113 0.29 -18.83 -14.08
C LEU A 113 0.35 -18.84 -12.55
N GLU A 114 -0.65 -19.38 -11.87
CA GLU A 114 -0.64 -19.54 -10.41
C GLU A 114 0.57 -20.36 -9.97
N LYS A 115 0.80 -21.51 -10.59
CA LYS A 115 1.95 -22.39 -10.30
C LYS A 115 3.29 -21.69 -10.56
N LEU A 116 3.38 -20.87 -11.61
CA LEU A 116 4.56 -20.06 -11.90
C LEU A 116 4.81 -19.03 -10.78
N PHE A 117 3.78 -18.31 -10.31
CA PHE A 117 3.91 -17.34 -9.23
C PHE A 117 4.24 -18.01 -7.90
N GLN A 118 3.61 -19.13 -7.58
CA GLN A 118 3.96 -19.92 -6.40
C GLN A 118 5.43 -20.36 -6.44
N SER A 119 5.91 -20.86 -7.58
CA SER A 119 7.31 -21.22 -7.76
C SER A 119 8.25 -20.02 -7.61
N MET A 120 7.85 -18.86 -8.11
CA MET A 120 8.64 -17.62 -8.03
C MET A 120 8.76 -17.09 -6.60
N PHE A 121 7.70 -17.16 -5.81
CA PHE A 121 7.67 -16.58 -4.46
C PHE A 121 8.11 -17.55 -3.36
N PHE A 122 7.71 -18.81 -3.45
CA PHE A 122 7.84 -19.76 -2.32
C PHE A 122 8.95 -20.80 -2.48
N ASN A 123 9.50 -20.98 -3.68
CA ASN A 123 10.57 -21.96 -3.92
C ASN A 123 12.00 -21.37 -3.75
N ARG A 124 12.15 -20.17 -3.25
CA ARG A 124 13.45 -19.51 -3.05
C ARG A 124 13.79 -19.35 -1.58
N ALA A 125 15.12 -19.29 -1.29
CA ALA A 125 15.65 -19.05 0.04
C ALA A 125 15.12 -17.72 0.65
N THR A 126 14.90 -17.74 1.95
CA THR A 126 14.49 -16.60 2.77
C THR A 126 15.42 -15.39 2.57
N GLY A 127 14.84 -14.20 2.36
CA GLY A 127 15.58 -12.93 2.28
C GLY A 127 15.51 -12.20 0.94
N VAL A 128 14.66 -12.65 0.01
CA VAL A 128 14.46 -11.97 -1.28
C VAL A 128 13.48 -10.81 -1.10
N ASN A 129 13.85 -9.63 -1.62
CA ASN A 129 12.92 -8.50 -1.71
C ASN A 129 11.90 -8.79 -2.83
N TYR A 130 10.67 -9.06 -2.46
CA TYR A 130 9.57 -9.39 -3.39
C TYR A 130 9.14 -8.23 -4.30
N ASP A 131 9.45 -6.98 -3.97
CA ASP A 131 9.11 -5.81 -4.78
C ASP A 131 9.67 -5.89 -6.22
N VAL A 132 10.81 -6.55 -6.38
CA VAL A 132 11.43 -6.78 -7.69
C VAL A 132 10.54 -7.63 -8.59
N TYR A 133 9.78 -8.56 -8.01
CA TYR A 133 8.93 -9.47 -8.74
C TYR A 133 7.54 -8.90 -9.06
N TYR A 134 7.04 -7.95 -8.29
CA TYR A 134 5.70 -7.41 -8.50
C TYR A 134 5.51 -6.79 -9.88
N ARG A 135 6.55 -6.11 -10.41
CA ARG A 135 6.54 -5.59 -11.79
C ARG A 135 6.47 -6.71 -12.83
N SER A 136 7.17 -7.82 -12.57
CA SER A 136 7.13 -9.00 -13.45
C SER A 136 5.75 -9.64 -13.43
N CYS A 137 5.12 -9.76 -12.27
CA CYS A 137 3.75 -10.27 -12.13
C CYS A 137 2.74 -9.42 -12.91
N GLU A 138 2.81 -8.09 -12.79
CA GLU A 138 1.93 -7.17 -13.54
C GLU A 138 2.11 -7.34 -15.05
N LYS A 139 3.35 -7.45 -15.53
CA LYS A 139 3.62 -7.69 -16.95
C LYS A 139 3.08 -9.04 -17.40
N MET A 140 3.29 -10.12 -16.65
CA MET A 140 2.78 -11.46 -16.96
C MET A 140 1.25 -11.49 -17.02
N LEU A 141 0.56 -10.84 -16.05
CA LEU A 141 -0.89 -10.67 -16.05
C LEU A 141 -1.40 -9.87 -17.25
N SER A 142 -0.63 -8.90 -17.75
CA SER A 142 -1.02 -8.12 -18.92
C SER A 142 -0.83 -8.89 -20.22
N LEU A 143 0.20 -9.73 -20.33
CA LEU A 143 0.47 -10.56 -21.50
C LEU A 143 -0.67 -11.55 -21.78
N GLN A 144 -1.29 -12.08 -20.75
CA GLN A 144 -2.42 -13.00 -20.89
C GLN A 144 -3.59 -12.40 -21.69
N LYS A 145 -3.83 -11.09 -21.58
CA LYS A 145 -4.94 -10.41 -22.27
C LYS A 145 -4.78 -10.41 -23.80
N ASN A 146 -3.55 -10.52 -24.26
CA ASN A 146 -3.19 -10.40 -25.68
C ASN A 146 -2.66 -11.72 -26.26
N THR A 147 -2.70 -12.81 -25.50
CA THR A 147 -2.17 -14.11 -25.90
C THR A 147 -3.27 -15.16 -25.82
N GLU A 148 -3.28 -16.10 -26.77
CA GLU A 148 -4.18 -17.25 -26.72
C GLU A 148 -3.95 -18.07 -25.45
N ALA A 149 -5.04 -18.49 -24.79
CA ALA A 149 -4.97 -19.13 -23.48
C ALA A 149 -4.10 -20.40 -23.48
N SER A 150 -4.22 -21.26 -24.51
CA SER A 150 -3.45 -22.50 -24.57
C SER A 150 -1.95 -22.27 -24.76
N LEU A 151 -1.59 -21.26 -25.56
CA LEU A 151 -0.20 -20.85 -25.77
C LEU A 151 0.38 -20.22 -24.52
N PHE A 152 -0.41 -19.37 -23.84
CA PHE A 152 0.00 -18.71 -22.62
C PHE A 152 0.29 -19.72 -21.50
N ASP A 153 -0.59 -20.72 -21.31
CA ASP A 153 -0.42 -21.75 -20.30
C ASP A 153 0.85 -22.60 -20.53
N LYS A 154 1.09 -23.01 -21.77
CA LYS A 154 2.32 -23.71 -22.15
C LYS A 154 3.57 -22.87 -21.90
N ALA A 155 3.53 -21.58 -22.23
CA ALA A 155 4.63 -20.67 -21.99
C ALA A 155 4.90 -20.48 -20.49
N CYS A 156 3.86 -20.39 -19.64
CA CYS A 156 3.99 -20.34 -18.20
C CYS A 156 4.65 -21.62 -17.64
N ASP A 157 4.28 -22.79 -18.13
CA ASP A 157 4.90 -24.06 -17.70
C ASP A 157 6.37 -24.15 -18.13
N VAL A 158 6.72 -23.72 -19.33
CA VAL A 158 8.12 -23.62 -19.79
C VAL A 158 8.91 -22.67 -18.91
N CYS A 159 8.37 -21.50 -18.58
CA CYS A 159 9.01 -20.53 -17.70
C CYS A 159 9.20 -21.10 -16.29
N ARG A 160 8.22 -21.83 -15.75
CA ARG A 160 8.29 -22.48 -14.43
C ARG A 160 9.39 -23.52 -14.38
N ILE A 161 9.47 -24.40 -15.39
CA ILE A 161 10.47 -25.47 -15.48
C ILE A 161 11.89 -24.88 -15.59
N ASN A 162 12.05 -23.83 -16.40
CA ASN A 162 13.34 -23.19 -16.62
C ASN A 162 13.65 -22.07 -15.60
N GLN A 163 12.81 -21.86 -14.58
CA GLN A 163 12.97 -20.83 -13.54
C GLN A 163 13.10 -19.41 -14.11
N ILE A 164 12.37 -19.11 -15.18
CA ILE A 164 12.31 -17.80 -15.83
C ILE A 164 11.21 -16.97 -15.13
N TYR A 165 11.60 -16.07 -14.22
CA TYR A 165 10.67 -15.31 -13.37
C TYR A 165 10.57 -13.83 -13.76
N ARG A 166 10.95 -13.48 -15.00
CA ARG A 166 10.83 -12.12 -15.54
C ARG A 166 9.70 -12.04 -16.54
N GLY A 167 8.91 -10.95 -16.49
CA GLY A 167 7.83 -10.74 -17.45
C GLY A 167 8.30 -10.64 -18.90
N SER A 168 9.52 -10.11 -19.15
CA SER A 168 10.15 -10.15 -20.47
C SER A 168 10.50 -11.57 -20.93
N GLY A 169 10.96 -12.42 -20.01
CA GLY A 169 11.27 -13.81 -20.34
C GLY A 169 10.04 -14.61 -20.77
N LEU A 170 8.89 -14.40 -20.13
CA LEU A 170 7.62 -14.99 -20.57
C LEU A 170 7.22 -14.50 -21.97
N GLU A 171 7.38 -13.20 -22.26
CA GLU A 171 7.12 -12.62 -23.56
C GLU A 171 8.01 -13.23 -24.65
N ASP A 172 9.31 -13.41 -24.36
CA ASP A 172 10.26 -14.05 -25.28
C ASP A 172 9.87 -15.50 -25.59
N VAL A 173 9.45 -16.25 -24.56
CA VAL A 173 8.97 -17.64 -24.73
C VAL A 173 7.69 -17.68 -25.56
N ILE A 174 6.72 -16.82 -25.30
CA ILE A 174 5.48 -16.72 -26.09
C ILE A 174 5.80 -16.43 -27.56
N ASN A 175 6.67 -15.45 -27.83
CA ASN A 175 7.07 -15.06 -29.17
C ASN A 175 7.80 -16.21 -29.93
N ALA A 176 8.68 -16.93 -29.22
CA ALA A 176 9.38 -18.09 -29.79
C ALA A 176 8.39 -19.20 -30.16
N MET A 177 7.47 -19.54 -29.27
CA MET A 177 6.46 -20.58 -29.52
C MET A 177 5.47 -20.19 -30.61
N SER A 178 5.08 -18.90 -30.72
CA SER A 178 4.21 -18.42 -31.78
C SER A 178 4.87 -18.57 -33.18
N LYS A 179 6.18 -18.30 -33.27
CA LYS A 179 6.93 -18.49 -34.53
C LYS A 179 6.99 -19.95 -34.95
N THR A 180 7.28 -20.85 -34.00
CA THR A 180 7.33 -22.28 -34.29
C THR A 180 5.98 -22.81 -34.81
N ILE A 181 4.87 -22.36 -34.23
CA ILE A 181 3.52 -22.73 -34.70
C ILE A 181 3.24 -22.20 -36.09
N SER A 182 3.72 -21.00 -36.44
CA SER A 182 3.56 -20.43 -37.77
C SER A 182 4.38 -21.18 -38.81
N ASP A 183 5.61 -21.57 -38.48
CA ASP A 183 6.53 -22.33 -39.36
C ASP A 183 6.06 -23.78 -39.61
N GLU A 184 5.30 -24.38 -38.66
CA GLU A 184 4.71 -25.73 -38.82
C GLU A 184 3.40 -25.72 -39.63
N ALA A 185 2.80 -24.53 -39.82
CA ALA A 185 1.53 -24.38 -40.55
C ALA A 185 1.71 -24.02 -42.06
N GLU A 186 2.93 -23.76 -42.50
CA GLU A 186 3.32 -23.59 -43.92
C GLU A 186 3.81 -24.91 -44.52
#